data_5239c3ef3a125e514b10b9c3a2d77634
#
_entry.id   5239c3ef3a125e514b10b9c3a2d77634
#
_cell.length_a   1.000
_cell.length_b   1.000
_cell.length_c   1.000
_cell.angle_alpha   90.00
_cell.angle_beta   90.00
_cell.angle_gamma   90.00
#
_symmetry.space_group_name_H-M   'P 1'
#
loop_
_entity.id
_entity.type
_entity.pdbx_description
1 polymer ?
#
loop_
_entity_poly.entity_id
_entity_poly.type
_entity_poly.pdbx_seq_one_letter_code
_entity_poly.pdbx_strand_id
1 'polypeptide(L)'
;AEDPDGCCTLAIHAEDPEALAGLDAGKLNRVSLARRTFLKPWQEYTMNDRVQWCVAAVPAPSWAAKVFPELPVEEAVEKLWQVIFDVCRVSTGDPVTAWQEHVAKTKARRDQLNAWNLDHVHIVSSNGTDLTVGLADDATWEGASSKTDGGIEFIANVPTEEVFCAPHRERVNGTVYGTKPYVYNGQLIEGWHVTFKDGKVVEHGAKKNASLLAELLSTDENSNRI
;
A
#
# COMPACT_ATOMS: atom_id res chain seq x y z
N ALA A 1 -24.10 11.38 5.19
CA ALA A 1 -24.09 12.40 4.16
C ALA A 1 -25.19 12.05 3.15
N GLU A 2 -26.13 12.97 2.94
CA GLU A 2 -27.29 12.73 2.06
C GLU A 2 -26.96 13.03 0.57
N ASP A 3 -25.80 13.64 0.31
CA ASP A 3 -25.32 13.94 -1.04
C ASP A 3 -23.83 13.53 -1.16
N PRO A 4 -23.54 12.33 -1.68
CA PRO A 4 -22.16 11.89 -1.89
C PRO A 4 -21.40 12.73 -2.92
N ASP A 5 -22.08 13.36 -3.86
CA ASP A 5 -21.44 14.14 -4.94
C ASP A 5 -20.77 15.43 -4.45
N GLY A 6 -21.13 15.92 -3.27
CA GLY A 6 -20.54 17.10 -2.63
C GLY A 6 -19.46 16.80 -1.59
N CYS A 7 -19.11 15.52 -1.37
CA CYS A 7 -18.17 15.11 -0.33
C CYS A 7 -16.80 14.76 -0.92
N CYS A 8 -15.72 15.21 -0.28
CA CYS A 8 -14.37 14.72 -0.53
C CYS A 8 -13.68 14.40 0.80
N THR A 9 -12.71 13.48 0.77
CA THR A 9 -11.94 13.07 1.95
C THR A 9 -10.46 13.29 1.72
N LEU A 10 -9.80 14.00 2.64
CA LEU A 10 -8.35 14.05 2.72
C LEU A 10 -7.91 13.35 4.01
N ALA A 11 -7.21 12.24 3.88
CA ALA A 11 -6.57 11.54 4.98
C ALA A 11 -5.10 11.98 5.09
N ILE A 12 -4.73 12.51 6.25
CA ILE A 12 -3.35 12.93 6.53
C ILE A 12 -2.72 11.94 7.49
N HIS A 13 -1.69 11.23 7.03
CA HIS A 13 -0.92 10.31 7.84
C HIS A 13 0.21 11.03 8.57
N ALA A 14 0.24 10.88 9.89
CA ALA A 14 1.27 11.41 10.80
C ALA A 14 1.51 10.41 11.93
N GLU A 15 1.67 9.15 11.59
CA GLU A 15 1.68 8.07 12.57
C GLU A 15 3.04 7.92 13.24
N ASP A 16 3.01 7.64 14.54
CA ASP A 16 4.15 7.13 15.27
C ASP A 16 4.30 5.63 14.94
N PRO A 17 5.40 5.19 14.31
CA PRO A 17 5.61 3.79 13.95
C PRO A 17 5.61 2.84 15.15
N GLU A 18 5.84 3.34 16.35
CA GLU A 18 5.93 2.57 17.61
C GLU A 18 4.77 2.84 18.57
N ALA A 19 3.76 3.62 18.17
CA ALA A 19 2.62 3.97 19.04
C ALA A 19 1.89 2.76 19.65
N LEU A 20 1.94 1.61 18.97
CA LEU A 20 1.29 0.38 19.40
C LEU A 20 2.28 -0.64 20.00
N ALA A 21 3.57 -0.29 20.11
CA ALA A 21 4.59 -1.17 20.63
C ALA A 21 4.31 -1.53 22.10
N GLY A 22 4.44 -2.81 22.45
CA GLY A 22 4.21 -3.29 23.81
C GLY A 22 2.73 -3.46 24.20
N LEU A 23 1.78 -3.11 23.35
CA LEU A 23 0.37 -3.36 23.60
C LEU A 23 -0.01 -4.82 23.27
N ASP A 24 -1.04 -5.32 23.95
CA ASP A 24 -1.57 -6.67 23.72
C ASP A 24 -2.12 -6.84 22.30
N ALA A 25 -1.50 -7.71 21.51
CA ALA A 25 -1.86 -7.93 20.11
C ALA A 25 -3.32 -8.38 19.94
N GLY A 26 -3.84 -9.20 20.85
CA GLY A 26 -5.22 -9.67 20.80
C GLY A 26 -6.23 -8.53 21.03
N LYS A 27 -5.90 -7.56 21.89
CA LYS A 27 -6.72 -6.34 22.05
C LYS A 27 -6.68 -5.48 20.81
N LEU A 28 -5.48 -5.28 20.24
CA LEU A 28 -5.29 -4.50 19.01
C LEU A 28 -6.10 -5.11 17.85
N ASN A 29 -6.03 -6.42 17.66
CA ASN A 29 -6.81 -7.12 16.63
C ASN A 29 -8.33 -6.94 16.82
N ARG A 30 -8.84 -7.05 18.05
CA ARG A 30 -10.26 -6.83 18.33
C ARG A 30 -10.70 -5.40 18.02
N VAL A 31 -9.90 -4.41 18.41
CA VAL A 31 -10.17 -2.99 18.11
C VAL A 31 -10.15 -2.75 16.60
N SER A 32 -9.15 -3.26 15.89
CA SER A 32 -9.02 -3.13 14.44
C SER A 32 -10.20 -3.77 13.71
N LEU A 33 -10.62 -4.97 14.13
CA LEU A 33 -11.78 -5.66 13.57
C LEU A 33 -13.09 -4.88 13.81
N ALA A 34 -13.31 -4.41 15.04
CA ALA A 34 -14.50 -3.62 15.38
C ALA A 34 -14.55 -2.31 14.57
N ARG A 35 -13.42 -1.60 14.46
CA ARG A 35 -13.29 -0.39 13.64
C ARG A 35 -13.57 -0.66 12.17
N ARG A 36 -12.97 -1.71 11.60
CA ARG A 36 -13.18 -2.11 10.19
C ARG A 36 -14.65 -2.42 9.93
N THR A 37 -15.29 -3.18 10.81
CA THR A 37 -16.71 -3.54 10.70
C THR A 37 -17.61 -2.30 10.78
N PHE A 38 -17.33 -1.40 11.72
CA PHE A 38 -18.11 -0.16 11.90
C PHE A 38 -17.93 0.81 10.71
N LEU A 39 -16.71 0.93 10.18
CA LEU A 39 -16.40 1.86 9.09
C LEU A 39 -16.68 1.27 7.70
N LYS A 40 -17.08 0.00 7.60
CA LYS A 40 -17.32 -0.65 6.30
C LYS A 40 -18.25 0.15 5.38
N PRO A 41 -19.42 0.69 5.83
CA PRO A 41 -20.28 1.47 4.96
C PRO A 41 -19.61 2.75 4.41
N TRP A 42 -18.74 3.37 5.20
CA TRP A 42 -17.97 4.53 4.76
C TRP A 42 -16.85 4.13 3.77
N GLN A 43 -16.16 3.05 4.05
CA GLN A 43 -15.11 2.53 3.15
C GLN A 43 -15.66 2.16 1.77
N GLU A 44 -16.91 1.71 1.68
CA GLU A 44 -17.55 1.41 0.40
C GLU A 44 -17.69 2.64 -0.50
N TYR A 45 -17.79 3.85 0.05
CA TYR A 45 -17.78 5.07 -0.75
C TYR A 45 -16.42 5.38 -1.36
N THR A 46 -15.35 5.22 -0.60
CA THR A 46 -13.98 5.48 -1.09
C THR A 46 -13.47 4.35 -1.97
N MET A 47 -13.69 3.08 -1.59
CA MET A 47 -13.19 1.92 -2.34
C MET A 47 -13.89 1.69 -3.67
N ASN A 48 -15.11 2.25 -3.86
CA ASN A 48 -15.82 2.21 -5.13
C ASN A 48 -15.79 3.56 -5.86
N ASP A 49 -14.87 4.45 -5.46
CA ASP A 49 -14.67 5.78 -6.07
C ASP A 49 -15.97 6.62 -6.21
N ARG A 50 -16.94 6.42 -5.28
CA ARG A 50 -18.17 7.22 -5.26
C ARG A 50 -17.95 8.66 -4.84
N VAL A 51 -16.88 8.91 -4.11
CA VAL A 51 -16.44 10.23 -3.67
C VAL A 51 -14.95 10.39 -3.94
N GLN A 52 -14.51 11.62 -4.15
CA GLN A 52 -13.09 11.94 -4.25
C GLN A 52 -12.42 11.69 -2.90
N TRP A 53 -11.25 11.11 -2.94
CA TRP A 53 -10.42 10.94 -1.75
C TRP A 53 -8.94 11.09 -2.08
N CYS A 54 -8.16 11.52 -1.09
CA CYS A 54 -6.72 11.62 -1.23
C CYS A 54 -6.06 11.26 0.09
N VAL A 55 -4.93 10.59 0.00
CA VAL A 55 -4.05 10.30 1.14
C VAL A 55 -2.74 11.05 0.95
N ALA A 56 -2.33 11.75 1.98
CA ALA A 56 -1.03 12.43 2.04
C ALA A 56 -0.39 12.20 3.41
N ALA A 57 0.89 12.52 3.55
CA ALA A 57 1.59 12.38 4.80
C ALA A 57 2.20 13.71 5.27
N VAL A 58 2.33 13.85 6.60
CA VAL A 58 3.11 14.90 7.24
C VAL A 58 4.06 14.26 8.25
N PRO A 59 5.24 14.84 8.52
CA PRO A 59 6.19 14.25 9.44
C PRO A 59 5.68 14.33 10.88
N ALA A 60 5.60 13.18 11.55
CA ALA A 60 5.52 13.13 13.01
C ALA A 60 6.95 13.10 13.59
N PRO A 61 7.20 13.73 14.76
CA PRO A 61 8.54 13.74 15.38
C PRO A 61 9.12 12.34 15.58
N SER A 62 8.33 11.38 16.04
CA SER A 62 8.74 9.99 16.24
C SER A 62 9.07 9.28 14.91
N TRP A 63 8.31 9.54 13.85
CA TRP A 63 8.62 9.03 12.51
C TRP A 63 9.91 9.64 11.97
N ALA A 64 10.08 10.96 12.09
CA ALA A 64 11.28 11.65 11.64
C ALA A 64 12.55 11.15 12.35
N ALA A 65 12.49 10.97 13.68
CA ALA A 65 13.59 10.40 14.46
C ALA A 65 13.92 8.94 14.08
N LYS A 66 12.92 8.18 13.59
CA LYS A 66 13.14 6.81 13.11
C LYS A 66 13.81 6.78 11.74
N VAL A 67 13.48 7.73 10.86
CA VAL A 67 14.07 7.85 9.51
C VAL A 67 15.48 8.42 9.56
N PHE A 68 15.72 9.38 10.45
CA PHE A 68 17.00 10.08 10.63
C PHE A 68 17.48 10.00 12.08
N PRO A 69 17.85 8.80 12.56
CA PRO A 69 18.21 8.59 13.96
C PRO A 69 19.50 9.32 14.39
N GLU A 70 20.27 9.80 13.41
CA GLU A 70 21.51 10.54 13.65
C GLU A 70 21.31 12.05 13.88
N LEU A 71 20.09 12.54 13.67
CA LEU A 71 19.79 13.99 13.77
C LEU A 71 19.00 14.32 15.04
N PRO A 72 19.15 15.56 15.57
CA PRO A 72 18.18 16.10 16.52
C PRO A 72 16.76 16.04 15.93
N VAL A 73 15.75 15.85 16.78
CA VAL A 73 14.36 15.61 16.33
C VAL A 73 13.84 16.74 15.45
N GLU A 74 14.11 17.99 15.81
CA GLU A 74 13.68 19.16 15.06
C GLU A 74 14.29 19.18 13.64
N GLU A 75 15.58 18.87 13.53
CA GLU A 75 16.28 18.78 12.24
C GLU A 75 15.79 17.58 11.43
N ALA A 76 15.49 16.47 12.08
CA ALA A 76 14.93 15.28 11.45
C ALA A 76 13.53 15.58 10.85
N VAL A 77 12.69 16.34 11.56
CA VAL A 77 11.36 16.76 11.09
C VAL A 77 11.49 17.67 9.85
N GLU A 78 12.36 18.66 9.89
CA GLU A 78 12.60 19.55 8.74
C GLU A 78 13.12 18.77 7.53
N LYS A 79 14.05 17.84 7.75
CA LYS A 79 14.58 16.98 6.69
C LYS A 79 13.52 16.06 6.13
N LEU A 80 12.63 15.49 6.95
CA LEU A 80 11.53 14.65 6.50
C LEU A 80 10.49 15.45 5.71
N TRP A 81 10.20 16.70 6.10
CA TRP A 81 9.40 17.62 5.29
C TRP A 81 9.99 17.80 3.89
N GLN A 82 11.29 18.04 3.79
CA GLN A 82 11.95 18.20 2.50
C GLN A 82 11.82 16.95 1.64
N VAL A 83 12.02 15.77 2.23
CA VAL A 83 11.82 14.49 1.50
C VAL A 83 10.39 14.34 1.04
N ILE A 84 9.39 14.64 1.88
CA ILE A 84 7.97 14.57 1.51
C ILE A 84 7.68 15.53 0.35
N PHE A 85 8.16 16.76 0.40
CA PHE A 85 7.97 17.72 -0.68
C PHE A 85 8.60 17.28 -1.99
N ASP A 86 9.80 16.68 -1.92
CA ASP A 86 10.50 16.18 -3.12
C ASP A 86 9.76 14.99 -3.75
N VAL A 87 9.37 13.98 -2.96
CA VAL A 87 8.65 12.82 -3.49
C VAL A 87 7.22 13.18 -3.94
N CYS A 88 6.60 14.17 -3.30
CA CYS A 88 5.30 14.71 -3.71
C CYS A 88 5.41 15.74 -4.85
N ARG A 89 6.59 16.01 -5.39
CA ARG A 89 6.85 16.99 -6.48
C ARG A 89 6.46 18.44 -6.14
N VAL A 90 6.39 18.76 -4.83
CA VAL A 90 6.04 20.11 -4.38
C VAL A 90 7.25 21.05 -4.45
N SER A 91 8.47 20.51 -4.36
CA SER A 91 9.73 21.29 -4.46
C SER A 91 10.06 21.74 -5.89
N THR A 92 9.23 21.44 -6.88
CA THR A 92 9.43 21.88 -8.25
C THR A 92 8.98 23.33 -8.44
N GLY A 93 9.46 23.99 -9.47
CA GLY A 93 9.03 25.38 -9.78
C GLY A 93 7.54 25.50 -10.14
N ASP A 94 6.93 24.42 -10.66
CA ASP A 94 5.51 24.31 -10.95
C ASP A 94 5.00 22.91 -10.59
N PRO A 95 4.53 22.70 -9.36
CA PRO A 95 3.99 21.40 -8.91
C PRO A 95 2.81 20.89 -9.73
N VAL A 96 1.96 21.80 -10.22
CA VAL A 96 0.77 21.41 -10.99
C VAL A 96 1.20 20.78 -12.32
N THR A 97 2.08 21.43 -13.06
CA THR A 97 2.63 20.87 -14.31
C THR A 97 3.41 19.57 -14.05
N ALA A 98 4.22 19.51 -13.00
CA ALA A 98 4.96 18.30 -12.63
C ALA A 98 4.02 17.10 -12.36
N TRP A 99 2.89 17.33 -11.71
CA TRP A 99 1.87 16.30 -11.49
C TRP A 99 1.13 15.92 -12.78
N GLN A 100 0.78 16.87 -13.62
CA GLN A 100 0.17 16.57 -14.93
C GLN A 100 1.05 15.68 -15.79
N GLU A 101 2.35 15.98 -15.87
CA GLU A 101 3.33 15.17 -16.59
C GLU A 101 3.49 13.77 -15.96
N HIS A 102 3.53 13.70 -14.63
CA HIS A 102 3.64 12.42 -13.91
C HIS A 102 2.42 11.53 -14.17
N VAL A 103 1.22 12.07 -14.03
CA VAL A 103 -0.04 11.36 -14.32
C VAL A 103 -0.07 10.90 -15.77
N ALA A 104 0.33 11.73 -16.74
CA ALA A 104 0.39 11.36 -18.15
C ALA A 104 1.35 10.18 -18.40
N LYS A 105 2.54 10.19 -17.79
CA LYS A 105 3.52 9.09 -17.89
C LYS A 105 2.99 7.79 -17.27
N THR A 106 2.34 7.86 -16.12
CA THR A 106 1.79 6.69 -15.43
C THR A 106 0.59 6.13 -16.20
N LYS A 107 -0.29 6.98 -16.73
CA LYS A 107 -1.37 6.57 -17.65
C LYS A 107 -0.83 5.84 -18.88
N ALA A 108 0.21 6.37 -19.52
CA ALA A 108 0.81 5.72 -20.68
C ALA A 108 1.35 4.32 -20.36
N ARG A 109 1.96 4.11 -19.18
CA ARG A 109 2.40 2.77 -18.71
C ARG A 109 1.22 1.83 -18.49
N ARG A 110 0.17 2.30 -17.81
CA ARG A 110 -1.07 1.56 -17.58
C ARG A 110 -1.70 1.11 -18.90
N ASP A 111 -1.84 2.04 -19.83
CA ASP A 111 -2.48 1.79 -21.13
C ASP A 111 -1.65 0.80 -21.97
N GLN A 112 -0.33 0.87 -21.88
CA GLN A 112 0.57 -0.10 -22.51
C GLN A 112 0.41 -1.51 -21.92
N LEU A 113 0.32 -1.64 -20.60
CA LEU A 113 0.11 -2.93 -19.94
C LEU A 113 -1.27 -3.51 -20.29
N ASN A 114 -2.30 -2.69 -20.36
CA ASN A 114 -3.63 -3.08 -20.82
C ASN A 114 -3.61 -3.53 -22.28
N ALA A 115 -2.88 -2.83 -23.14
CA ALA A 115 -2.74 -3.21 -24.55
C ALA A 115 -2.00 -4.54 -24.74
N TRP A 116 -1.06 -4.88 -23.85
CA TRP A 116 -0.38 -6.18 -23.87
C TRP A 116 -1.28 -7.35 -23.46
N ASN A 117 -2.32 -7.09 -22.68
CA ASN A 117 -3.28 -8.09 -22.18
C ASN A 117 -2.59 -9.34 -21.62
N LEU A 118 -1.75 -9.10 -20.63
CA LEU A 118 -0.89 -10.14 -20.04
C LEU A 118 -1.73 -11.19 -19.30
N ASP A 119 -1.42 -12.47 -19.50
CA ASP A 119 -1.99 -13.58 -18.73
C ASP A 119 -1.36 -13.70 -17.34
N HIS A 120 -0.06 -13.43 -17.23
CA HIS A 120 0.68 -13.52 -15.97
C HIS A 120 1.90 -12.60 -15.98
N VAL A 121 2.47 -12.40 -14.78
CA VAL A 121 3.76 -11.75 -14.58
C VAL A 121 4.70 -12.74 -13.90
N HIS A 122 5.91 -12.88 -14.42
CA HIS A 122 6.97 -13.68 -13.80
C HIS A 122 8.05 -12.76 -13.22
N ILE A 123 8.29 -12.87 -11.93
CA ILE A 123 9.18 -12.02 -11.15
C ILE A 123 10.37 -12.85 -10.69
N VAL A 124 11.58 -12.46 -11.15
CA VAL A 124 12.83 -13.07 -10.71
C VAL A 124 13.73 -11.98 -10.14
N SER A 125 14.34 -12.25 -8.99
CA SER A 125 15.23 -11.30 -8.32
C SER A 125 16.42 -12.01 -7.69
N SER A 126 17.54 -11.29 -7.57
CA SER A 126 18.80 -11.81 -7.00
C SER A 126 18.71 -12.23 -5.53
N ASN A 127 17.65 -11.83 -4.81
CA ASN A 127 17.40 -12.27 -3.43
C ASN A 127 16.82 -13.67 -3.32
N GLY A 128 16.61 -14.38 -4.43
CA GLY A 128 16.02 -15.72 -4.50
C GLY A 128 14.51 -15.73 -4.85
N THR A 129 13.90 -14.57 -5.05
CA THR A 129 12.52 -14.51 -5.53
C THR A 129 12.42 -15.11 -6.92
N ASP A 130 11.51 -16.06 -7.07
CA ASP A 130 11.07 -16.67 -8.33
C ASP A 130 9.58 -16.96 -8.18
N LEU A 131 8.75 -16.05 -8.72
CA LEU A 131 7.31 -16.03 -8.50
C LEU A 131 6.56 -15.76 -9.80
N THR A 132 5.66 -16.64 -10.17
CA THR A 132 4.70 -16.41 -11.24
C THR A 132 3.35 -16.02 -10.66
N VAL A 133 2.83 -14.88 -11.07
CA VAL A 133 1.53 -14.33 -10.66
C VAL A 133 0.61 -14.31 -11.86
N GLY A 134 -0.34 -15.21 -11.93
CA GLY A 134 -1.43 -15.17 -12.92
C GLY A 134 -2.36 -14.01 -12.62
N LEU A 135 -2.79 -13.29 -13.64
CA LEU A 135 -3.73 -12.19 -13.52
C LEU A 135 -5.18 -12.71 -13.56
N ALA A 136 -6.11 -11.98 -12.96
CA ALA A 136 -7.54 -12.30 -13.05
C ALA A 136 -8.01 -12.25 -14.50
N ASP A 137 -9.03 -13.02 -14.86
CA ASP A 137 -9.48 -13.18 -16.26
C ASP A 137 -9.87 -11.85 -16.91
N ASP A 138 -10.49 -10.96 -16.13
CA ASP A 138 -10.90 -9.61 -16.59
C ASP A 138 -9.99 -8.53 -15.98
N ALA A 139 -8.73 -8.86 -15.69
CA ALA A 139 -7.82 -7.93 -15.05
C ALA A 139 -7.55 -6.70 -15.91
N THR A 140 -7.77 -5.56 -15.31
CA THR A 140 -7.42 -4.26 -15.88
C THR A 140 -6.32 -3.63 -15.02
N TRP A 141 -5.28 -3.13 -15.67
CA TRP A 141 -4.26 -2.35 -14.99
C TRP A 141 -4.81 -0.96 -14.70
N GLU A 142 -4.69 -0.55 -13.45
CA GLU A 142 -5.15 0.72 -12.92
C GLU A 142 -3.98 1.55 -12.40
N GLY A 143 -4.23 2.81 -12.03
CA GLY A 143 -3.24 3.72 -11.46
C GLY A 143 -3.21 5.08 -12.16
N ALA A 144 -2.36 5.97 -11.70
CA ALA A 144 -2.20 7.36 -12.06
C ALA A 144 -3.30 8.28 -11.51
N SER A 145 -4.55 8.03 -11.81
CA SER A 145 -5.72 8.76 -11.30
C SER A 145 -6.93 7.83 -11.28
N SER A 146 -7.85 8.11 -10.39
CA SER A 146 -9.18 7.51 -10.34
C SER A 146 -10.25 8.47 -10.87
N LYS A 147 -11.46 7.97 -11.06
CA LYS A 147 -12.58 8.76 -11.51
C LYS A 147 -13.83 8.38 -10.74
N THR A 148 -14.54 9.37 -10.22
CA THR A 148 -15.81 9.11 -9.54
C THR A 148 -16.90 8.67 -10.50
N ASP A 149 -17.98 8.06 -9.97
CA ASP A 149 -19.20 7.76 -10.75
C ASP A 149 -19.75 8.99 -11.47
N GLY A 150 -19.64 10.17 -10.85
CA GLY A 150 -20.01 11.47 -11.44
C GLY A 150 -19.02 12.01 -12.49
N GLY A 151 -17.94 11.28 -12.76
CA GLY A 151 -16.95 11.62 -13.78
C GLY A 151 -15.86 12.58 -13.35
N ILE A 152 -15.71 12.89 -12.06
CA ILE A 152 -14.67 13.77 -11.54
C ILE A 152 -13.37 12.98 -11.39
N GLU A 153 -12.33 13.42 -12.09
CA GLU A 153 -11.00 12.82 -11.99
C GLU A 153 -10.28 13.33 -10.72
N PHE A 154 -9.59 12.43 -10.02
CA PHE A 154 -8.84 12.75 -8.81
C PHE A 154 -7.60 11.87 -8.64
N ILE A 155 -6.68 12.28 -7.76
CA ILE A 155 -5.48 11.54 -7.40
C ILE A 155 -5.64 11.02 -5.98
N ALA A 156 -5.72 9.71 -5.83
CA ALA A 156 -6.02 9.04 -4.57
C ALA A 156 -4.86 9.08 -3.56
N ASN A 157 -3.62 9.10 -4.04
CA ASN A 157 -2.43 9.09 -3.18
C ASN A 157 -1.41 10.13 -3.65
N VAL A 158 -0.87 10.89 -2.71
CA VAL A 158 0.20 11.85 -2.97
C VAL A 158 1.36 11.57 -2.00
N PRO A 159 2.47 10.97 -2.51
CA PRO A 159 2.74 10.57 -3.90
C PRO A 159 2.05 9.27 -4.32
N THR A 160 2.02 9.02 -5.63
CA THR A 160 1.72 7.70 -6.23
C THR A 160 2.64 7.46 -7.42
N GLU A 161 3.21 6.25 -7.51
CA GLU A 161 4.18 5.85 -8.53
C GLU A 161 3.78 4.56 -9.24
N GLU A 162 2.69 3.92 -8.79
CA GLU A 162 2.33 2.57 -9.18
C GLU A 162 1.32 2.52 -10.32
N VAL A 163 1.39 1.41 -11.04
CA VAL A 163 0.31 0.80 -11.77
C VAL A 163 0.11 -0.59 -11.22
N PHE A 164 -1.11 -1.02 -11.03
CA PHE A 164 -1.45 -2.25 -10.35
C PHE A 164 -2.59 -2.99 -11.04
N CYS A 165 -2.71 -4.27 -10.73
CA CYS A 165 -3.71 -5.15 -11.30
C CYS A 165 -4.03 -6.25 -10.28
N ALA A 166 -5.21 -6.84 -10.37
CA ALA A 166 -5.62 -7.91 -9.48
C ALA A 166 -5.01 -9.26 -9.89
N PRO A 167 -4.38 -10.00 -8.97
CA PRO A 167 -3.96 -11.37 -9.22
C PRO A 167 -5.15 -12.32 -9.29
N HIS A 168 -4.98 -13.43 -9.99
CA HIS A 168 -5.93 -14.53 -9.93
C HIS A 168 -5.68 -15.36 -8.67
N ARG A 169 -6.72 -15.56 -7.88
CA ARG A 169 -6.69 -16.21 -6.56
C ARG A 169 -5.97 -17.56 -6.52
N GLU A 170 -5.96 -18.33 -7.61
CA GLU A 170 -5.45 -19.70 -7.66
C GLU A 170 -4.23 -19.85 -8.61
N ARG A 171 -3.79 -18.75 -9.24
CA ARG A 171 -2.74 -18.80 -10.27
C ARG A 171 -1.44 -18.15 -9.82
N VAL A 172 -1.06 -18.33 -8.55
CA VAL A 172 0.21 -17.83 -8.02
C VAL A 172 1.07 -18.99 -7.56
N ASN A 173 2.28 -19.11 -8.10
CA ASN A 173 3.22 -20.18 -7.82
C ASN A 173 4.64 -19.66 -7.71
N GLY A 174 5.40 -20.20 -6.75
CA GLY A 174 6.78 -19.83 -6.51
C GLY A 174 7.01 -19.13 -5.17
N THR A 175 8.20 -18.61 -4.97
CA THR A 175 8.64 -18.04 -3.71
C THR A 175 8.96 -16.55 -3.86
N VAL A 176 8.50 -15.74 -2.93
CA VAL A 176 8.87 -14.33 -2.80
C VAL A 176 9.65 -14.10 -1.50
N TYR A 177 10.74 -13.35 -1.60
CA TYR A 177 11.53 -12.88 -0.46
C TYR A 177 11.37 -11.37 -0.29
N GLY A 178 11.04 -10.93 0.92
CA GLY A 178 10.97 -9.51 1.25
C GLY A 178 12.35 -8.85 1.17
N THR A 179 12.41 -7.72 0.47
CA THR A 179 13.63 -6.90 0.37
C THR A 179 13.77 -5.92 1.53
N LYS A 180 12.67 -5.65 2.23
CA LYS A 180 12.60 -4.76 3.39
C LYS A 180 11.84 -5.43 4.54
N PRO A 181 12.09 -4.99 5.78
CA PRO A 181 11.25 -5.41 6.91
C PRO A 181 9.79 -5.02 6.68
N TYR A 182 8.90 -5.83 7.22
CA TYR A 182 7.47 -5.54 7.29
C TYR A 182 7.10 -5.18 8.73
N VAL A 183 6.40 -4.07 8.94
CA VAL A 183 5.91 -3.67 10.26
C VAL A 183 4.48 -4.14 10.43
N TYR A 184 4.23 -4.93 11.45
CA TYR A 184 2.89 -5.37 11.82
C TYR A 184 2.66 -5.17 13.33
N ASN A 185 1.62 -4.40 13.68
CA ASN A 185 1.29 -4.04 15.07
C ASN A 185 2.50 -3.50 15.87
N GLY A 186 3.31 -2.63 15.25
CA GLY A 186 4.50 -2.04 15.86
C GLY A 186 5.70 -2.98 15.99
N GLN A 187 5.64 -4.19 15.43
CA GLN A 187 6.72 -5.17 15.45
C GLN A 187 7.27 -5.41 14.05
N LEU A 188 8.59 -5.56 13.94
CA LEU A 188 9.29 -5.83 12.67
C LEU A 188 9.35 -7.32 12.38
N ILE A 189 8.88 -7.72 11.19
CA ILE A 189 9.13 -9.04 10.60
C ILE A 189 10.27 -8.86 9.58
N GLU A 190 11.42 -9.48 9.84
CA GLU A 190 12.62 -9.27 9.01
C GLU A 190 13.04 -10.55 8.29
N GLY A 191 13.54 -10.39 7.06
CA GLY A 191 14.03 -11.49 6.24
C GLY A 191 12.96 -12.54 5.97
N TRP A 192 11.73 -12.08 5.75
CA TRP A 192 10.58 -12.92 5.50
C TRP A 192 10.56 -13.47 4.06
N HIS A 193 9.96 -14.62 3.93
CA HIS A 193 9.63 -15.23 2.63
C HIS A 193 8.31 -15.98 2.72
N VAL A 194 7.67 -16.13 1.57
CA VAL A 194 6.42 -16.87 1.41
C VAL A 194 6.48 -17.67 0.10
N THR A 195 6.13 -18.95 0.15
CA THR A 195 6.01 -19.82 -1.02
C THR A 195 4.54 -20.11 -1.29
N PHE A 196 4.14 -19.86 -2.53
CA PHE A 196 2.79 -20.11 -3.02
C PHE A 196 2.74 -21.36 -3.90
N LYS A 197 1.65 -22.08 -3.78
CA LYS A 197 1.23 -23.12 -4.72
C LYS A 197 -0.26 -22.97 -4.99
N ASP A 198 -0.61 -22.78 -6.25
CA ASP A 198 -2.00 -22.58 -6.67
C ASP A 198 -2.70 -21.47 -5.85
N GLY A 199 -2.00 -20.32 -5.69
CA GLY A 199 -2.45 -19.16 -4.97
C GLY A 199 -2.50 -19.31 -3.44
N LYS A 200 -2.11 -20.47 -2.90
CA LYS A 200 -2.13 -20.74 -1.46
C LYS A 200 -0.73 -20.77 -0.88
N VAL A 201 -0.54 -20.17 0.28
CA VAL A 201 0.71 -20.26 1.02
C VAL A 201 0.92 -21.68 1.50
N VAL A 202 2.03 -22.30 1.09
CA VAL A 202 2.43 -23.67 1.49
C VAL A 202 3.66 -23.68 2.39
N GLU A 203 4.46 -22.62 2.35
CA GLU A 203 5.63 -22.42 3.20
C GLU A 203 5.82 -20.95 3.49
N HIS A 204 6.27 -20.63 4.67
CA HIS A 204 6.65 -19.26 5.05
C HIS A 204 7.72 -19.28 6.12
N GLY A 205 8.48 -18.20 6.24
CA GLY A 205 9.46 -18.02 7.29
C GLY A 205 9.93 -16.58 7.41
N ALA A 206 10.62 -16.29 8.50
CA ALA A 206 11.28 -15.02 8.71
C ALA A 206 12.49 -15.21 9.64
N LYS A 207 13.51 -14.35 9.50
CA LYS A 207 14.67 -14.33 10.40
C LYS A 207 14.30 -13.78 11.78
N LYS A 208 13.30 -12.86 11.83
CA LYS A 208 12.80 -12.26 13.06
C LYS A 208 11.28 -12.25 13.05
N ASN A 209 10.67 -12.59 14.18
CA ASN A 209 9.23 -12.62 14.38
C ASN A 209 8.45 -13.52 13.38
N ALA A 210 8.99 -14.72 13.08
CA ALA A 210 8.33 -15.69 12.21
C ALA A 210 6.94 -16.12 12.74
N SER A 211 6.76 -16.18 14.05
CA SER A 211 5.45 -16.48 14.67
C SER A 211 4.39 -15.42 14.34
N LEU A 212 4.79 -14.16 14.26
CA LEU A 212 3.89 -13.06 13.89
C LEU A 212 3.45 -13.15 12.42
N LEU A 213 4.36 -13.57 11.53
CA LEU A 213 4.01 -13.88 10.13
C LEU A 213 3.01 -15.04 10.05
N ALA A 214 3.23 -16.09 10.83
CA ALA A 214 2.30 -17.23 10.91
C ALA A 214 0.91 -16.81 11.42
N GLU A 215 0.86 -15.95 12.45
CA GLU A 215 -0.40 -15.39 12.97
C GLU A 215 -1.13 -14.57 11.90
N LEU A 216 -0.42 -13.72 11.17
CA LEU A 216 -0.98 -12.93 10.08
C LEU A 216 -1.61 -13.81 9.00
N LEU A 217 -0.92 -14.88 8.58
CA LEU A 217 -1.39 -15.83 7.58
C LEU A 217 -2.54 -16.75 8.07
N SER A 218 -2.85 -16.72 9.36
CA SER A 218 -3.92 -17.51 9.98
C SER A 218 -5.08 -16.66 10.55
N THR A 219 -5.14 -15.38 10.18
CA THR A 219 -6.16 -14.45 10.70
C THR A 219 -7.58 -14.87 10.35
N ASP A 220 -7.80 -15.39 9.15
CA ASP A 220 -9.05 -15.99 8.68
C ASP A 220 -8.79 -17.09 7.63
N GLU A 221 -9.84 -17.68 7.09
CA GLU A 221 -9.75 -18.79 6.12
C GLU A 221 -9.10 -18.41 4.78
N ASN A 222 -9.03 -17.12 4.45
CA ASN A 222 -8.47 -16.59 3.22
C ASN A 222 -7.12 -15.88 3.40
N SER A 223 -6.68 -15.61 4.63
CA SER A 223 -5.44 -14.89 4.93
C SER A 223 -4.17 -15.60 4.47
N ASN A 224 -4.26 -16.87 4.09
CA ASN A 224 -3.16 -17.66 3.50
C ASN A 224 -3.25 -17.76 1.98
N ARG A 225 -3.96 -16.87 1.32
CA ARG A 225 -4.04 -16.75 -0.15
C ARG A 225 -3.55 -15.39 -0.63
N ILE A 226 -3.21 -15.34 -1.93
CA ILE A 226 -2.92 -14.09 -2.61
C ILE A 226 -4.20 -13.26 -2.74
#